data_041a792be38785617ac7b03a7de1ed4d
#
_entry.id   041a792be38785617ac7b03a7de1ed4d
#
_cell.length_a   1.000
_cell.length_b   1.000
_cell.length_c   1.000
_cell.angle_alpha   90.00
_cell.angle_beta   90.00
_cell.angle_gamma   90.00
#
_symmetry.space_group_name_H-M   'P 1'
#
loop_
_entity.id
_entity.type
_entity.pdbx_description
1 polymer ?
#
loop_
_entity_poly.entity_id
_entity_poly.type
_entity_poly.pdbx_seq_one_letter_code
_entity_poly.pdbx_strand_id
1 'polypeptide(L)'
;VDGPRTAPGAEAEILRQLHALGLVPDAPPVRQSERSKRYELALQQLRDAGLAYPCGCTRREIESELAALGQPAQRGAELVYPGTCSNGLLGKPARAWRLRCGDGVRITWHDRRLGEQQQDVTHAVGDFVLQRADGPWAYQLAVVVDDAEQGVTDVVRGEDLADNTARQIHLQRLLGL
;
A
#
# COMPACT_ATOMS: atom_id res chain seq x y z
N VAL A 1 8.66 -7.17 -0.72
CA VAL A 1 8.43 -5.76 -1.05
C VAL A 1 9.69 -5.11 -1.64
N ASP A 2 10.83 -5.17 -0.96
CA ASP A 2 12.06 -4.48 -1.38
C ASP A 2 13.18 -5.40 -1.91
N GLY A 3 12.86 -6.64 -2.25
CA GLY A 3 13.84 -7.66 -2.66
C GLY A 3 14.98 -7.17 -3.56
N PRO A 4 14.70 -6.46 -4.67
CA PRO A 4 15.75 -5.97 -5.58
C PRO A 4 16.69 -4.91 -4.99
N ARG A 5 16.31 -4.29 -3.86
CA ARG A 5 17.05 -3.22 -3.19
C ARG A 5 17.71 -3.65 -1.89
N THR A 6 17.53 -4.90 -1.48
CA THR A 6 18.09 -5.43 -0.22
C THR A 6 19.59 -5.59 -0.35
N ALA A 7 20.35 -4.91 0.50
CA ALA A 7 21.80 -5.06 0.55
C ALA A 7 22.18 -6.39 1.26
N PRO A 8 23.21 -7.10 0.79
CA PRO A 8 23.72 -8.28 1.47
C PRO A 8 24.08 -7.98 2.94
N GLY A 9 23.62 -8.82 3.87
CA GLY A 9 23.87 -8.66 5.30
C GLY A 9 23.01 -7.63 6.04
N ALA A 10 22.18 -6.86 5.34
CA ALA A 10 21.33 -5.82 5.94
C ALA A 10 20.38 -6.38 7.01
N GLU A 11 19.77 -7.55 6.77
CA GLU A 11 18.89 -8.21 7.73
C GLU A 11 19.61 -8.50 9.07
N ALA A 12 20.77 -9.14 9.00
CA ALA A 12 21.53 -9.48 10.19
C ALA A 12 21.96 -8.22 10.98
N GLU A 13 22.37 -7.18 10.27
CA GLU A 13 22.76 -5.91 10.90
C GLU A 13 21.58 -5.20 11.55
N ILE A 14 20.41 -5.16 10.90
CA ILE A 14 19.19 -4.57 11.47
C ILE A 14 18.78 -5.31 12.75
N LEU A 15 18.76 -6.63 12.73
CA LEU A 15 18.43 -7.45 13.91
C LEU A 15 19.43 -7.24 15.05
N ARG A 16 20.72 -7.13 14.73
CA ARG A 16 21.76 -6.83 15.72
C ARG A 16 21.53 -5.44 16.37
N GLN A 17 21.20 -4.43 15.56
CA GLN A 17 20.94 -3.08 16.06
C GLN A 17 19.68 -3.03 16.93
N LEU A 18 18.58 -3.66 16.50
CA LEU A 18 17.35 -3.77 17.28
C LEU A 18 17.59 -4.43 18.62
N HIS A 19 18.33 -5.55 18.64
CA HIS A 19 18.71 -6.23 19.87
C HIS A 19 19.55 -5.35 20.80
N ALA A 20 20.50 -4.60 20.25
CA ALA A 20 21.34 -3.68 21.04
C ALA A 20 20.54 -2.55 21.67
N LEU A 21 19.40 -2.20 21.09
CA LEU A 21 18.45 -1.22 21.63
C LEU A 21 17.40 -1.84 22.58
N GLY A 22 17.51 -3.14 22.88
CA GLY A 22 16.54 -3.85 23.72
C GLY A 22 15.23 -4.20 23.02
N LEU A 23 15.16 -4.00 21.71
CA LEU A 23 13.98 -4.35 20.88
C LEU A 23 14.13 -5.80 20.41
N VAL A 24 13.78 -6.74 21.28
CA VAL A 24 13.83 -8.17 21.00
C VAL A 24 12.45 -8.64 20.55
N PRO A 25 12.32 -9.29 19.38
CA PRO A 25 11.02 -9.76 18.91
C PRO A 25 10.52 -10.94 19.75
N ASP A 26 9.21 -11.00 19.99
CA ASP A 26 8.54 -12.10 20.73
C ASP A 26 8.50 -13.40 19.91
N ALA A 27 8.63 -13.31 18.60
CA ALA A 27 8.68 -14.44 17.68
C ALA A 27 9.78 -14.27 16.62
N PRO A 28 10.26 -15.34 15.97
CA PRO A 28 11.23 -15.22 14.90
C PRO A 28 10.75 -14.26 13.78
N PRO A 29 11.62 -13.40 13.25
CA PRO A 29 11.28 -12.50 12.16
C PRO A 29 10.77 -13.22 10.92
N VAL A 30 9.73 -12.70 10.31
CA VAL A 30 9.13 -13.26 9.10
C VAL A 30 9.57 -12.44 7.89
N ARG A 31 10.08 -13.12 6.86
CA ARG A 31 10.54 -12.46 5.63
C ARG A 31 9.42 -12.29 4.64
N GLN A 32 9.13 -11.05 4.25
CA GLN A 32 8.11 -10.74 3.25
C GLN A 32 8.37 -11.42 1.88
N SER A 33 9.64 -11.64 1.53
CA SER A 33 10.01 -12.35 0.29
C SER A 33 9.50 -13.80 0.22
N GLU A 34 9.23 -14.42 1.37
CA GLU A 34 8.74 -15.79 1.49
C GLU A 34 7.19 -15.85 1.55
N ARG A 35 6.52 -14.70 1.54
CA ARG A 35 5.08 -14.59 1.79
C ARG A 35 4.24 -14.24 0.56
N SER A 36 4.83 -14.21 -0.63
CA SER A 36 4.14 -13.81 -1.87
C SER A 36 2.80 -14.49 -2.09
N LYS A 37 2.67 -15.78 -1.71
CA LYS A 37 1.41 -16.51 -1.83
C LYS A 37 0.27 -15.92 -0.98
N ARG A 38 0.60 -15.35 0.19
CA ARG A 38 -0.38 -14.70 1.08
C ARG A 38 -0.92 -13.42 0.45
N TYR A 39 -0.02 -12.62 -0.11
CA TYR A 39 -0.38 -11.39 -0.80
C TYR A 39 -1.17 -11.66 -2.09
N GLU A 40 -0.83 -12.74 -2.81
CA GLU A 40 -1.58 -13.19 -3.98
C GLU A 40 -3.02 -13.58 -3.62
N LEU A 41 -3.23 -14.32 -2.53
CA LEU A 41 -4.56 -14.69 -2.04
C LEU A 41 -5.38 -13.46 -1.65
N ALA A 42 -4.79 -12.49 -0.96
CA ALA A 42 -5.46 -11.23 -0.61
C ALA A 42 -5.82 -10.42 -1.87
N LEU A 43 -4.91 -10.33 -2.84
CA LEU A 43 -5.21 -9.70 -4.12
C LEU A 43 -6.33 -10.44 -4.86
N GLN A 44 -6.32 -11.78 -4.87
CA GLN A 44 -7.36 -12.58 -5.50
C GLN A 44 -8.73 -12.33 -4.85
N GLN A 45 -8.81 -12.29 -3.53
CA GLN A 45 -10.04 -11.94 -2.81
C GLN A 45 -10.60 -10.58 -3.24
N LEU A 46 -9.74 -9.56 -3.34
CA LEU A 46 -10.15 -8.24 -3.81
C LEU A 46 -10.61 -8.25 -5.28
N ARG A 47 -9.97 -9.04 -6.13
CA ARG A 47 -10.37 -9.21 -7.54
C ARG A 47 -11.73 -9.87 -7.68
N ASP A 48 -11.96 -10.95 -6.94
CA ASP A 48 -13.23 -11.70 -6.96
C ASP A 48 -14.39 -10.85 -6.46
N ALA A 49 -14.12 -9.93 -5.55
CA ALA A 49 -15.07 -8.92 -5.07
C ALA A 49 -15.22 -7.69 -6.00
N GLY A 50 -14.49 -7.63 -7.14
CA GLY A 50 -14.51 -6.46 -8.03
C GLY A 50 -13.82 -5.21 -7.48
N LEU A 51 -13.09 -5.36 -6.37
CA LEU A 51 -12.41 -4.27 -5.65
C LEU A 51 -10.97 -4.04 -6.11
N ALA A 52 -10.44 -4.89 -6.98
CA ALA A 52 -9.13 -4.68 -7.60
C ALA A 52 -9.21 -4.85 -9.11
N TYR A 53 -8.45 -4.04 -9.84
CA TYR A 53 -8.43 -4.06 -11.29
C TYR A 53 -7.01 -3.86 -11.85
N PRO A 54 -6.75 -4.38 -13.08
CA PRO A 54 -5.45 -4.22 -13.73
C PRO A 54 -5.28 -2.80 -14.26
N CYS A 55 -4.07 -2.28 -14.17
CA CYS A 55 -3.69 -0.96 -14.68
C CYS A 55 -2.50 -1.07 -15.63
N GLY A 56 -2.61 -0.47 -16.83
CA GLY A 56 -1.57 -0.41 -17.84
C GLY A 56 -0.81 0.93 -17.86
N CYS A 57 -1.19 1.92 -17.04
CA CYS A 57 -0.60 3.26 -17.09
C CYS A 57 0.83 3.27 -16.57
N THR A 58 1.69 3.99 -17.29
CA THR A 58 2.99 4.44 -16.80
C THR A 58 2.83 5.69 -15.91
N ARG A 59 3.85 5.99 -15.09
CA ARG A 59 3.86 7.23 -14.29
C ARG A 59 3.68 8.48 -15.16
N ARG A 60 4.35 8.54 -16.30
CA ARG A 60 4.27 9.68 -17.23
C ARG A 60 2.86 9.87 -17.80
N GLU A 61 2.15 8.78 -18.11
CA GLU A 61 0.77 8.87 -18.59
C GLU A 61 -0.16 9.39 -17.48
N ILE A 62 0.04 8.95 -16.23
CA ILE A 62 -0.73 9.44 -15.09
C ILE A 62 -0.50 10.95 -14.90
N GLU A 63 0.75 11.40 -14.94
CA GLU A 63 1.11 12.82 -14.84
C GLU A 63 0.49 13.66 -15.97
N SER A 64 0.50 13.13 -17.19
CA SER A 64 -0.12 13.79 -18.36
C SER A 64 -1.64 13.91 -18.21
N GLU A 65 -2.30 12.85 -17.74
CA GLU A 65 -3.74 12.85 -17.52
C GLU A 65 -4.15 13.83 -16.41
N LEU A 66 -3.42 13.83 -15.30
CA LEU A 66 -3.64 14.80 -14.22
C LEU A 66 -3.45 16.24 -14.68
N ALA A 67 -2.45 16.52 -15.51
CA ALA A 67 -2.25 17.84 -16.07
C ALA A 67 -3.41 18.26 -16.98
N ALA A 68 -3.93 17.34 -17.80
CA ALA A 68 -5.10 17.57 -18.64
C ALA A 68 -6.39 17.86 -17.82
N LEU A 69 -6.49 17.26 -16.63
CA LEU A 69 -7.58 17.53 -15.67
C LEU A 69 -7.36 18.80 -14.82
N GLY A 70 -6.33 19.59 -15.09
CA GLY A 70 -6.02 20.81 -14.34
C GLY A 70 -5.39 20.55 -12.95
N GLN A 71 -4.89 19.34 -12.72
CA GLN A 71 -4.26 18.92 -11.48
C GLN A 71 -2.80 18.50 -11.70
N PRO A 72 -1.91 19.41 -12.12
CA PRO A 72 -0.55 19.06 -12.44
C PRO A 72 0.19 18.49 -11.24
N ALA A 73 1.00 17.46 -11.49
CA ALA A 73 1.81 16.83 -10.48
C ALA A 73 2.74 17.82 -9.78
N GLN A 74 2.71 17.87 -8.46
CA GLN A 74 3.64 18.65 -7.66
C GLN A 74 4.89 17.80 -7.33
N ARG A 75 6.05 18.44 -7.35
CA ARG A 75 7.30 17.75 -7.04
C ARG A 75 7.29 17.23 -5.59
N GLY A 76 7.47 15.92 -5.42
CA GLY A 76 7.49 15.28 -4.11
C GLY A 76 6.10 14.87 -3.57
N ALA A 77 5.00 15.29 -4.21
CA ALA A 77 3.67 14.84 -3.83
C ALA A 77 3.35 13.45 -4.40
N GLU A 78 2.53 12.70 -3.69
CA GLU A 78 1.94 11.47 -4.21
C GLU A 78 0.94 11.80 -5.33
N LEU A 79 0.98 11.01 -6.40
CA LEU A 79 0.04 11.17 -7.51
C LEU A 79 -1.27 10.44 -7.19
N VAL A 80 -2.34 11.17 -7.03
CA VAL A 80 -3.69 10.59 -6.96
C VAL A 80 -4.05 10.05 -8.35
N TYR A 81 -4.31 8.75 -8.44
CA TYR A 81 -4.57 8.12 -9.73
C TYR A 81 -5.93 8.56 -10.29
N PRO A 82 -6.01 9.04 -11.55
CA PRO A 82 -7.25 9.60 -12.12
C PRO A 82 -8.26 8.53 -12.57
N GLY A 83 -8.01 7.23 -12.32
CA GLY A 83 -8.95 6.17 -12.66
C GLY A 83 -8.93 5.72 -14.13
N THR A 84 -7.95 6.12 -14.94
CA THR A 84 -7.89 5.86 -16.40
C THR A 84 -8.18 4.41 -16.82
N CYS A 85 -7.72 3.41 -16.02
CA CYS A 85 -7.97 2.00 -16.30
C CYS A 85 -9.11 1.39 -15.47
N SER A 86 -9.85 2.18 -14.69
CA SER A 86 -10.89 1.66 -13.80
C SER A 86 -12.02 0.91 -14.53
N ASN A 87 -12.27 1.28 -15.78
CA ASN A 87 -13.28 0.67 -16.64
C ASN A 87 -12.69 -0.20 -17.76
N GLY A 88 -11.41 -0.55 -17.66
CA GLY A 88 -10.70 -1.40 -18.60
C GLY A 88 -9.36 -0.84 -19.05
N LEU A 89 -8.54 -1.70 -19.63
CA LEU A 89 -7.16 -1.37 -20.01
C LEU A 89 -7.03 -0.52 -21.29
N LEU A 90 -8.11 -0.30 -22.02
CA LEU A 90 -8.13 0.47 -23.28
C LEU A 90 -7.06 -0.01 -24.29
N GLY A 91 -6.88 -1.34 -24.40
CA GLY A 91 -5.88 -1.94 -25.26
C GLY A 91 -4.44 -1.97 -24.72
N LYS A 92 -4.19 -1.43 -23.53
CA LYS A 92 -2.88 -1.47 -22.88
C LYS A 92 -2.62 -2.84 -22.24
N PRO A 93 -1.38 -3.33 -22.22
CA PRO A 93 -1.04 -4.52 -21.42
C PRO A 93 -1.17 -4.20 -19.92
N ALA A 94 -1.69 -5.18 -19.15
CA ALA A 94 -1.70 -5.08 -17.69
C ALA A 94 -0.28 -5.05 -17.14
N ARG A 95 0.00 -4.12 -16.23
CA ARG A 95 1.32 -3.92 -15.61
C ARG A 95 1.26 -3.96 -14.09
N ALA A 96 0.26 -3.35 -13.51
CA ALA A 96 0.07 -3.23 -12.06
C ALA A 96 -1.35 -3.64 -11.69
N TRP A 97 -1.58 -3.92 -10.41
CA TRP A 97 -2.91 -4.04 -9.82
C TRP A 97 -3.19 -2.88 -8.89
N ARG A 98 -4.37 -2.30 -9.02
CA ARG A 98 -4.83 -1.22 -8.15
C ARG A 98 -6.07 -1.62 -7.36
N LEU A 99 -6.17 -1.10 -6.14
CA LEU A 99 -7.42 -1.12 -5.38
C LEU A 99 -8.38 -0.11 -6.02
N ARG A 100 -9.64 -0.48 -6.15
CA ARG A 100 -10.74 0.44 -6.39
C ARG A 100 -11.14 1.05 -5.05
N CYS A 101 -10.76 2.30 -4.82
CA CYS A 101 -11.00 2.97 -3.55
C CYS A 101 -12.51 3.13 -3.26
N GLY A 102 -13.30 3.41 -4.30
CA GLY A 102 -14.71 3.76 -4.16
C GLY A 102 -14.92 5.25 -3.89
N ASP A 103 -16.18 5.68 -3.93
CA ASP A 103 -16.56 7.09 -3.76
C ASP A 103 -16.85 7.41 -2.28
N GLY A 104 -16.44 8.59 -1.84
CA GLY A 104 -16.77 9.13 -0.52
C GLY A 104 -16.14 8.37 0.65
N VAL A 105 -15.05 7.66 0.45
CA VAL A 105 -14.38 6.89 1.50
C VAL A 105 -13.66 7.82 2.45
N ARG A 106 -14.26 8.04 3.62
CA ARG A 106 -13.67 8.81 4.72
C ARG A 106 -13.32 7.85 5.86
N ILE A 107 -12.08 7.95 6.33
CA ILE A 107 -11.56 7.16 7.43
C ILE A 107 -11.20 8.10 8.57
N THR A 108 -11.74 7.82 9.74
CA THR A 108 -11.40 8.50 10.99
C THR A 108 -10.73 7.47 11.90
N TRP A 109 -9.66 7.88 12.57
CA TRP A 109 -8.95 7.07 13.56
C TRP A 109 -8.38 7.93 14.67
N HIS A 110 -8.06 7.32 15.78
CA HIS A 110 -7.36 7.98 16.87
C HIS A 110 -5.89 7.57 16.85
N ASP A 111 -5.00 8.53 16.62
CA ASP A 111 -3.55 8.33 16.75
C ASP A 111 -3.13 8.73 18.16
N ARG A 112 -2.32 7.88 18.83
CA ARG A 112 -1.92 8.13 20.22
C ARG A 112 -1.08 9.40 20.41
N ARG A 113 -0.38 9.84 19.37
CA ARG A 113 0.44 11.05 19.37
C ARG A 113 -0.24 12.23 18.70
N LEU A 114 -0.87 12.01 17.56
CA LEU A 114 -1.46 13.06 16.72
C LEU A 114 -2.93 13.35 17.07
N GLY A 115 -3.54 12.54 17.95
CA GLY A 115 -4.94 12.68 18.33
C GLY A 115 -5.92 12.20 17.24
N GLU A 116 -7.11 12.79 17.21
CA GLU A 116 -8.13 12.48 16.21
C GLU A 116 -7.66 12.86 14.81
N GLN A 117 -7.68 11.91 13.91
CA GLN A 117 -7.27 12.05 12.51
C GLN A 117 -8.42 11.66 11.59
N GLN A 118 -8.49 12.33 10.45
CA GLN A 118 -9.45 12.00 9.39
C GLN A 118 -8.80 12.20 8.03
N GLN A 119 -9.07 11.30 7.10
CA GLN A 119 -8.66 11.46 5.70
C GLN A 119 -9.79 11.03 4.76
N ASP A 120 -10.02 11.83 3.75
CA ASP A 120 -10.81 11.45 2.58
C ASP A 120 -9.91 10.65 1.63
N VAL A 121 -9.99 9.32 1.71
CA VAL A 121 -9.11 8.42 0.96
C VAL A 121 -9.38 8.52 -0.54
N THR A 122 -10.65 8.74 -0.93
CA THR A 122 -11.02 8.89 -2.34
C THR A 122 -10.27 10.04 -3.01
N HIS A 123 -10.20 11.20 -2.36
CA HIS A 123 -9.61 12.40 -2.93
C HIS A 123 -8.11 12.56 -2.62
N ALA A 124 -7.67 12.10 -1.45
CA ALA A 124 -6.28 12.27 -1.03
C ALA A 124 -5.35 11.17 -1.58
N VAL A 125 -5.89 9.98 -1.84
CA VAL A 125 -5.12 8.80 -2.26
C VAL A 125 -5.61 8.25 -3.59
N GLY A 126 -6.93 8.12 -3.77
CA GLY A 126 -7.55 7.48 -4.92
C GLY A 126 -7.23 5.97 -5.00
N ASP A 127 -7.29 5.44 -6.21
CA ASP A 127 -7.02 4.04 -6.50
C ASP A 127 -5.52 3.74 -6.41
N PHE A 128 -5.08 3.19 -5.30
CA PHE A 128 -3.66 2.95 -5.03
C PHE A 128 -3.18 1.56 -5.45
N VAL A 129 -1.88 1.42 -5.63
CA VAL A 129 -1.24 0.20 -6.11
C VAL A 129 -1.21 -0.87 -5.03
N LEU A 130 -1.60 -2.11 -5.40
CA LEU A 130 -1.50 -3.34 -4.60
C LEU A 130 -0.32 -4.21 -5.06
N GLN A 131 -0.09 -4.27 -6.38
CA GLN A 131 1.08 -4.91 -6.98
C GLN A 131 1.69 -3.99 -8.03
N ARG A 132 3.00 -3.81 -7.97
CA ARG A 132 3.74 -2.90 -8.83
C ARG A 132 3.96 -3.49 -10.23
N ALA A 133 4.17 -2.60 -11.18
CA ALA A 133 4.42 -2.97 -12.58
C ALA A 133 5.73 -3.74 -12.82
N ASP A 134 6.68 -3.62 -11.90
CA ASP A 134 7.96 -4.34 -11.89
C ASP A 134 7.89 -5.66 -11.11
N GLY A 135 6.70 -6.08 -10.66
CA GLY A 135 6.40 -7.35 -10.04
C GLY A 135 6.29 -7.36 -8.51
N PRO A 136 7.03 -6.60 -7.73
CA PRO A 136 6.95 -6.57 -6.26
C PRO A 136 5.58 -6.17 -5.74
N TRP A 137 5.23 -6.71 -4.58
CA TRP A 137 4.04 -6.31 -3.83
C TRP A 137 4.20 -4.89 -3.28
N ALA A 138 3.10 -4.14 -3.30
CA ALA A 138 3.10 -2.81 -2.69
C ALA A 138 3.11 -2.91 -1.17
N TYR A 139 3.77 -1.95 -0.52
CA TYR A 139 3.87 -1.85 0.93
C TYR A 139 2.50 -1.96 1.61
N GLN A 140 1.50 -1.28 1.08
CA GLN A 140 0.15 -1.24 1.66
C GLN A 140 -0.50 -2.62 1.78
N LEU A 141 -0.40 -3.44 0.73
CA LEU A 141 -0.96 -4.79 0.77
C LEU A 141 -0.15 -5.71 1.70
N ALA A 142 1.18 -5.67 1.59
CA ALA A 142 2.04 -6.56 2.34
C ALA A 142 1.91 -6.33 3.85
N VAL A 143 1.98 -5.08 4.31
CA VAL A 143 1.91 -4.78 5.74
C VAL A 143 0.54 -5.11 6.33
N VAL A 144 -0.55 -4.82 5.63
CA VAL A 144 -1.90 -5.12 6.11
C VAL A 144 -2.13 -6.62 6.28
N VAL A 145 -1.67 -7.43 5.32
CA VAL A 145 -1.79 -8.89 5.40
C VAL A 145 -0.89 -9.46 6.49
N ASP A 146 0.34 -8.96 6.61
CA ASP A 146 1.30 -9.45 7.60
C ASP A 146 0.88 -9.11 9.02
N ASP A 147 0.45 -7.88 9.27
CA ASP A 147 -0.02 -7.42 10.58
C ASP A 147 -1.22 -8.23 11.05
N ALA A 148 -2.19 -8.47 10.16
CA ALA A 148 -3.35 -9.29 10.48
C ALA A 148 -2.99 -10.74 10.83
N GLU A 149 -2.12 -11.39 10.04
CA GLU A 149 -1.71 -12.77 10.32
C GLU A 149 -0.87 -12.91 11.59
N GLN A 150 -0.12 -11.86 11.94
CA GLN A 150 0.70 -11.85 13.16
C GLN A 150 -0.06 -11.33 14.38
N GLY A 151 -1.34 -10.96 14.24
CA GLY A 151 -2.17 -10.45 15.32
C GLY A 151 -1.70 -9.09 15.86
N VAL A 152 -1.08 -8.25 15.02
CA VAL A 152 -0.64 -6.91 15.39
C VAL A 152 -1.85 -6.02 15.62
N THR A 153 -1.96 -5.46 16.81
CA THR A 153 -3.05 -4.56 17.21
C THR A 153 -2.62 -3.10 17.31
N ASP A 154 -1.33 -2.87 17.54
CA ASP A 154 -0.76 -1.54 17.75
C ASP A 154 0.44 -1.32 16.83
N VAL A 155 0.35 -0.32 15.98
CA VAL A 155 1.41 0.03 15.01
C VAL A 155 2.14 1.28 15.47
N VAL A 156 3.48 1.16 15.65
CA VAL A 156 4.37 2.28 15.93
C VAL A 156 5.30 2.47 14.75
N ARG A 157 5.32 3.66 14.18
CA ARG A 157 6.12 3.98 12.98
C ARG A 157 6.49 5.46 12.92
N GLY A 158 7.37 5.84 11.99
CA GLY A 158 7.70 7.23 11.73
C GLY A 158 6.48 8.06 11.32
N GLU A 159 6.45 9.33 11.72
CA GLU A 159 5.35 10.25 11.39
C GLU A 159 5.21 10.49 9.87
N ASP A 160 6.30 10.38 9.13
CA ASP A 160 6.34 10.42 7.66
C ASP A 160 5.48 9.33 6.99
N LEU A 161 5.10 8.28 7.74
CA LEU A 161 4.19 7.23 7.30
C LEU A 161 2.74 7.39 7.79
N ALA A 162 2.42 8.45 8.53
CA ALA A 162 1.09 8.66 9.10
C ALA A 162 0.00 8.69 8.02
N ASP A 163 0.28 9.29 6.88
CA ASP A 163 -0.65 9.38 5.73
C ASP A 163 -1.04 8.01 5.14
N ASN A 164 -0.31 6.95 5.48
CA ASN A 164 -0.66 5.60 5.06
C ASN A 164 -1.77 4.97 5.90
N THR A 165 -2.06 5.51 7.09
CA THR A 165 -2.98 4.90 8.05
C THR A 165 -4.38 4.71 7.48
N ALA A 166 -4.96 5.76 6.90
CA ALA A 166 -6.32 5.69 6.38
C ALA A 166 -6.48 4.66 5.27
N ARG A 167 -5.54 4.61 4.32
CA ARG A 167 -5.57 3.62 3.21
C ARG A 167 -5.37 2.19 3.70
N GLN A 168 -4.59 1.99 4.76
CA GLN A 168 -4.40 0.67 5.38
C GLN A 168 -5.66 0.23 6.13
N ILE A 169 -6.29 1.10 6.93
CA ILE A 169 -7.58 0.82 7.58
C ILE A 169 -8.66 0.51 6.53
N HIS A 170 -8.69 1.26 5.42
CA HIS A 170 -9.63 0.98 4.34
C HIS A 170 -9.40 -0.41 3.75
N LEU A 171 -8.15 -0.76 3.46
CA LEU A 171 -7.78 -2.07 2.92
C LEU A 171 -8.09 -3.22 3.89
N GLN A 172 -7.84 -3.05 5.19
CA GLN A 172 -8.24 -4.00 6.24
C GLN A 172 -9.74 -4.28 6.19
N ARG A 173 -10.57 -3.24 6.14
CA ARG A 173 -12.04 -3.36 6.07
C ARG A 173 -12.50 -4.13 4.84
N LEU A 174 -11.88 -3.88 3.69
CA LEU A 174 -12.22 -4.56 2.43
C LEU A 174 -11.78 -6.03 2.41
N LEU A 175 -10.74 -6.38 3.15
CA LEU A 175 -10.27 -7.76 3.32
C LEU A 175 -10.97 -8.50 4.47
N GLY A 176 -11.74 -7.80 5.31
CA GLY A 176 -12.40 -8.37 6.48
C GLY A 176 -11.44 -8.68 7.64
N LEU A 177 -10.38 -7.90 7.77
CA LEU A 177 -9.30 -8.04 8.78
C LEU A 177 -9.51 -7.10 9.96
#